data_b2b7b677d9d7f23d135c26748c0b5065
#
_entry.id   b2b7b677d9d7f23d135c26748c0b5065
#
_cell.length_a   1.000
_cell.length_b   1.000
_cell.length_c   1.000
_cell.angle_alpha   90.00
_cell.angle_beta   90.00
_cell.angle_gamma   90.00
#
_symmetry.space_group_name_H-M   'P 1'
#
loop_
_entity.id
_entity.type
_entity.pdbx_description
1 polymer ?
#
loop_
_entity_poly.entity_id
_entity_poly.type
_entity_poly.pdbx_seq_one_letter_code
_entity_poly.pdbx_strand_id
1 'polypeptide(L)'
;MTEARRIVIVPCSGIGKTYGTVSREAAYELTQEIRPEATKLVALSLLVLGDEQARADVDGSLAITIDGCKLACASKMVAESGGNIAREIAVLDVYRQHRDLKPKGIAELNEAGLELAKTLAQELAEDIDSFEDQEGGVNHA
;
A
#
# COMPACT_ATOMS: atom_id res chain seq x y z
N MET A 1 -8.49 -26.87 3.06
CA MET A 1 -9.11 -25.56 3.09
C MET A 1 -8.06 -24.50 2.81
N THR A 2 -8.30 -23.69 1.83
CA THR A 2 -7.36 -22.64 1.48
C THR A 2 -7.65 -21.39 2.30
N GLU A 3 -6.61 -20.85 2.90
CA GLU A 3 -6.74 -19.55 3.54
C GLU A 3 -7.03 -18.50 2.48
N ALA A 4 -7.84 -17.51 2.84
CA ALA A 4 -8.10 -16.39 1.96
C ALA A 4 -6.77 -15.69 1.67
N ARG A 5 -6.48 -15.46 0.40
CA ARG A 5 -5.27 -14.74 0.02
C ARG A 5 -5.38 -13.30 0.47
N ARG A 6 -4.34 -12.86 1.16
CA ARG A 6 -4.24 -11.47 1.55
C ARG A 6 -3.65 -10.65 0.42
N ILE A 7 -4.15 -9.44 0.28
CA ILE A 7 -3.58 -8.48 -0.66
C ILE A 7 -2.33 -7.89 -0.01
N VAL A 8 -1.23 -7.91 -0.74
CA VAL A 8 0.05 -7.41 -0.24
C VAL A 8 0.09 -5.90 -0.39
N ILE A 9 0.43 -5.20 0.68
CA ILE A 9 0.55 -3.74 0.68
C ILE A 9 2.03 -3.40 0.78
N VAL A 10 2.54 -2.70 -0.22
CA VAL A 10 3.97 -2.35 -0.29
C VAL A 10 4.11 -0.83 -0.37
N PRO A 11 4.38 -0.17 0.75
CA PRO A 11 4.63 1.27 0.73
C PRO A 11 6.07 1.57 0.33
N CYS A 12 6.26 2.71 -0.30
CA CYS A 12 7.58 3.25 -0.60
C CYS A 12 8.36 3.50 0.69
N SER A 13 9.65 3.19 0.70
CA SER A 13 10.51 3.46 1.86
C SER A 13 10.63 4.95 2.13
N GLY A 14 10.86 5.76 1.09
CA GLY A 14 10.83 7.22 1.16
C GLY A 14 11.54 7.84 2.35
N ILE A 15 12.64 7.25 2.83
CA ILE A 15 13.35 7.73 4.01
C ILE A 15 13.80 9.17 3.78
N GLY A 16 13.48 10.03 4.74
CA GLY A 16 13.84 11.45 4.66
C GLY A 16 12.88 12.31 3.86
N LYS A 17 11.74 11.75 3.42
CA LYS A 17 10.74 12.50 2.65
C LYS A 17 9.36 12.38 3.29
N THR A 18 8.67 13.51 3.39
CA THR A 18 7.33 13.57 4.00
C THR A 18 6.34 12.65 3.30
N TYR A 19 6.32 12.62 1.97
CA TYR A 19 5.40 11.76 1.23
C TYR A 19 5.70 10.27 1.45
N GLY A 20 6.98 9.92 1.65
CA GLY A 20 7.34 8.55 2.04
C GLY A 20 6.76 8.18 3.39
N THR A 21 6.80 9.11 4.34
CA THR A 21 6.20 8.89 5.66
C THR A 21 4.69 8.73 5.56
N VAL A 22 4.02 9.54 4.73
CA VAL A 22 2.58 9.39 4.49
C VAL A 22 2.28 7.99 3.92
N SER A 23 3.09 7.51 2.97
CA SER A 23 2.86 6.19 2.37
C SER A 23 2.96 5.07 3.43
N ARG A 24 3.94 5.15 4.31
CA ARG A 24 4.09 4.15 5.38
C ARG A 24 2.95 4.22 6.40
N GLU A 25 2.57 5.42 6.82
CA GLU A 25 1.46 5.59 7.77
C GLU A 25 0.14 5.10 7.18
N ALA A 26 -0.10 5.37 5.90
CA ALA A 26 -1.28 4.85 5.22
C ALA A 26 -1.27 3.32 5.18
N ALA A 27 -0.12 2.72 4.90
CA ALA A 27 0.01 1.26 4.88
C ALA A 27 -0.25 0.67 6.27
N TYR A 28 0.27 1.28 7.33
CA TYR A 28 0.03 0.81 8.70
C TYR A 28 -1.44 0.92 9.07
N GLU A 29 -2.07 2.05 8.76
CA GLU A 29 -3.50 2.24 9.02
C GLU A 29 -4.32 1.15 8.32
N LEU A 30 -4.02 0.87 7.07
CA LEU A 30 -4.73 -0.13 6.27
C LEU A 30 -4.53 -1.54 6.81
N THR A 31 -3.29 -1.92 7.10
CA THR A 31 -2.96 -3.31 7.46
C THR A 31 -3.16 -3.61 8.94
N GLN A 32 -3.17 -2.61 9.81
CA GLN A 32 -3.29 -2.82 11.26
C GLN A 32 -4.65 -2.44 11.80
N GLU A 33 -5.32 -1.45 11.20
CA GLU A 33 -6.57 -0.90 11.75
C GLU A 33 -7.79 -1.17 10.89
N ILE A 34 -7.73 -0.92 9.58
CA ILE A 34 -8.91 -0.91 8.73
C ILE A 34 -9.21 -2.29 8.11
N ARG A 35 -8.20 -2.96 7.58
CA ARG A 35 -8.35 -4.26 6.91
C ARG A 35 -7.27 -5.25 7.31
N PRO A 36 -7.09 -5.51 8.61
CA PRO A 36 -5.99 -6.36 9.05
C PRO A 36 -6.09 -7.81 8.58
N GLU A 37 -7.30 -8.30 8.34
CA GLU A 37 -7.49 -9.69 7.89
C GLU A 37 -7.33 -9.87 6.40
N ALA A 38 -7.54 -8.80 5.62
CA ALA A 38 -7.52 -8.86 4.16
C ALA A 38 -6.17 -8.46 3.57
N THR A 39 -5.27 -7.91 4.36
CA THR A 39 -4.02 -7.32 3.86
C THR A 39 -2.80 -7.85 4.61
N LYS A 40 -1.66 -7.77 3.94
CA LYS A 40 -0.36 -8.10 4.53
C LYS A 40 0.66 -7.04 4.13
N LEU A 41 1.33 -6.46 5.11
CA LEU A 41 2.38 -5.48 4.86
C LEU A 41 3.67 -6.18 4.47
N VAL A 42 4.29 -5.73 3.39
CA VAL A 42 5.63 -6.20 3.00
C VAL A 42 6.53 -4.97 2.85
N ALA A 43 7.63 -4.97 3.56
CA ALA A 43 8.58 -3.85 3.51
C ALA A 43 9.33 -3.83 2.18
N LEU A 44 9.35 -2.68 1.52
CA LEU A 44 10.07 -2.52 0.27
C LEU A 44 11.56 -2.86 0.42
N SER A 45 12.17 -2.48 1.54
CA SER A 45 13.58 -2.77 1.80
C SER A 45 13.90 -4.26 1.80
N LEU A 46 12.98 -5.10 2.26
CA LEU A 46 13.19 -6.54 2.23
C LEU A 46 13.16 -7.08 0.81
N LEU A 47 12.28 -6.53 -0.04
CA LEU A 47 12.26 -6.91 -1.46
C LEU A 47 13.55 -6.51 -2.16
N VAL A 48 14.06 -5.33 -1.88
CA VAL A 48 15.32 -4.85 -2.45
C VAL A 48 16.48 -5.73 -2.01
N LEU A 49 16.52 -6.16 -0.76
CA LEU A 49 17.57 -7.03 -0.23
C LEU A 49 17.44 -8.47 -0.69
N GLY A 50 16.33 -8.83 -1.31
CA GLY A 50 16.11 -10.19 -1.79
C GLY A 50 15.69 -11.16 -0.70
N ASP A 51 15.04 -10.68 0.36
CA ASP A 51 14.55 -11.56 1.43
C ASP A 51 13.60 -12.60 0.85
N GLU A 52 13.88 -13.87 1.12
CA GLU A 52 13.12 -14.98 0.54
C GLU A 52 11.65 -14.97 0.93
N GLN A 53 11.36 -14.69 2.19
CA GLN A 53 9.97 -14.67 2.66
C GLN A 53 9.20 -13.49 2.05
N ALA A 54 9.81 -12.32 1.98
CA ALA A 54 9.16 -11.15 1.38
C ALA A 54 8.86 -11.39 -0.09
N ARG A 55 9.81 -11.96 -0.83
CA ARG A 55 9.61 -12.28 -2.24
C ARG A 55 8.54 -13.35 -2.44
N ALA A 56 8.52 -14.37 -1.57
CA ALA A 56 7.50 -15.41 -1.62
C ALA A 56 6.10 -14.83 -1.34
N ASP A 57 6.01 -13.89 -0.41
CA ASP A 57 4.73 -13.24 -0.09
C ASP A 57 4.19 -12.45 -1.27
N VAL A 58 5.07 -11.84 -2.07
CA VAL A 58 4.68 -10.99 -3.20
C VAL A 58 4.43 -11.80 -4.47
N ASP A 59 5.24 -12.83 -4.71
CA ASP A 59 5.18 -13.61 -5.95
C ASP A 59 3.79 -14.22 -6.16
N GLY A 60 3.18 -13.88 -7.28
CA GLY A 60 1.85 -14.38 -7.63
C GLY A 60 0.70 -13.76 -6.85
N SER A 61 0.98 -12.84 -5.96
CA SER A 61 -0.05 -12.20 -5.13
C SER A 61 -0.55 -10.91 -5.75
N LEU A 62 -1.82 -10.57 -5.44
CA LEU A 62 -2.32 -9.23 -5.73
C LEU A 62 -1.62 -8.25 -4.79
N ALA A 63 -1.19 -7.13 -5.33
CA ALA A 63 -0.46 -6.13 -4.57
C ALA A 63 -1.02 -4.74 -4.81
N ILE A 64 -0.99 -3.94 -3.76
CA ILE A 64 -1.26 -2.50 -3.84
C ILE A 64 0.04 -1.81 -3.46
N THR A 65 0.51 -0.91 -4.32
CA THR A 65 1.72 -0.14 -4.07
C THR A 65 1.36 1.30 -3.73
N ILE A 66 2.05 1.85 -2.75
CA ILE A 66 1.85 3.24 -2.31
C ILE A 66 3.18 3.95 -2.46
N ASP A 67 3.32 4.76 -3.49
CA ASP A 67 4.56 5.47 -3.76
C ASP A 67 4.48 6.93 -3.32
N GLY A 68 5.52 7.38 -2.59
CA GLY A 68 5.60 8.75 -2.14
C GLY A 68 6.04 9.72 -3.23
N CYS A 69 6.64 9.22 -4.29
CA CYS A 69 7.17 10.06 -5.36
C CYS A 69 6.96 9.39 -6.72
N LYS A 70 7.30 10.13 -7.79
CA LYS A 70 7.09 9.68 -9.17
C LYS A 70 8.01 8.54 -9.60
N LEU A 71 9.04 8.22 -8.82
CA LEU A 71 9.98 7.15 -9.19
C LEU A 71 9.35 5.77 -9.12
N ALA A 72 8.24 5.63 -8.39
CA ALA A 72 7.46 4.39 -8.32
C ALA A 72 8.31 3.18 -7.91
N CYS A 73 9.16 3.36 -6.89
CA CYS A 73 10.08 2.30 -6.45
C CYS A 73 9.35 1.06 -5.96
N ALA A 74 8.24 1.23 -5.24
CA ALA A 74 7.48 0.10 -4.74
C ALA A 74 6.87 -0.70 -5.91
N SER A 75 6.30 0.00 -6.89
CA SER A 75 5.70 -0.66 -8.05
C SER A 75 6.73 -1.44 -8.86
N LYS A 76 7.90 -0.85 -9.06
CA LYS A 76 8.98 -1.53 -9.81
C LYS A 76 9.44 -2.80 -9.10
N MET A 77 9.65 -2.74 -7.79
CA MET A 77 10.12 -3.90 -7.04
C MET A 77 9.07 -5.00 -6.95
N VAL A 78 7.79 -4.64 -6.82
CA VAL A 78 6.71 -5.62 -6.81
C VAL A 78 6.66 -6.35 -8.15
N ALA A 79 6.74 -5.62 -9.26
CA ALA A 79 6.75 -6.21 -10.59
C ALA A 79 7.93 -7.15 -10.79
N GLU A 80 9.14 -6.74 -10.36
CA GLU A 80 10.33 -7.58 -10.44
C GLU A 80 10.23 -8.83 -9.56
N SER A 81 9.49 -8.76 -8.47
CA SER A 81 9.30 -9.87 -7.55
C SER A 81 8.15 -10.80 -7.95
N GLY A 82 7.54 -10.59 -9.09
CA GLY A 82 6.48 -11.45 -9.60
C GLY A 82 5.10 -11.13 -9.08
N GLY A 83 4.91 -9.99 -8.45
CA GLY A 83 3.61 -9.57 -7.94
C GLY A 83 2.69 -9.03 -9.02
N ASN A 84 1.40 -9.14 -8.81
CA ASN A 84 0.37 -8.61 -9.68
C ASN A 84 -0.17 -7.31 -9.08
N ILE A 85 0.21 -6.18 -9.66
CA ILE A 85 -0.20 -4.87 -9.13
C ILE A 85 -1.66 -4.62 -9.49
N ALA A 86 -2.53 -4.71 -8.49
CA ALA A 86 -3.96 -4.47 -8.66
C ALA A 86 -4.27 -2.97 -8.58
N ARG A 87 -3.52 -2.24 -7.78
CA ARG A 87 -3.68 -0.79 -7.64
C ARG A 87 -2.33 -0.17 -7.34
N GLU A 88 -2.02 0.87 -8.06
CA GLU A 88 -0.82 1.68 -7.87
C GLU A 88 -1.30 3.08 -7.51
N ILE A 89 -0.90 3.60 -6.35
CA ILE A 89 -1.33 4.91 -5.90
C ILE A 89 -0.13 5.75 -5.49
N ALA A 90 -0.15 7.01 -5.87
CA ALA A 90 0.89 7.96 -5.48
C ALA A 90 0.32 8.93 -4.44
N VAL A 91 1.05 9.15 -3.36
CA VAL A 91 0.65 10.09 -2.31
C VAL A 91 0.40 11.49 -2.89
N LEU A 92 1.23 11.91 -3.82
CA LEU A 92 1.09 13.22 -4.46
C LEU A 92 -0.27 13.39 -5.11
N ASP A 93 -0.78 12.36 -5.79
CA ASP A 93 -2.08 12.43 -6.45
C ASP A 93 -3.22 12.55 -5.45
N VAL A 94 -3.14 11.85 -4.33
CA VAL A 94 -4.14 11.97 -3.27
C VAL A 94 -4.08 13.36 -2.63
N TYR A 95 -2.87 13.87 -2.39
CA TYR A 95 -2.70 15.22 -1.86
C TYR A 95 -3.31 16.28 -2.78
N ARG A 96 -3.17 16.12 -4.08
CA ARG A 96 -3.75 17.06 -5.05
C ARG A 96 -5.27 17.16 -4.95
N GLN A 97 -5.92 16.09 -4.50
CA GLN A 97 -7.37 16.06 -4.27
C GLN A 97 -7.76 16.57 -2.88
N HIS A 98 -6.79 16.70 -1.97
CA HIS A 98 -7.00 17.10 -0.58
C HIS A 98 -5.95 18.12 -0.15
N ARG A 99 -5.86 19.23 -0.88
CA ARG A 99 -4.79 20.23 -0.68
C ARG A 99 -4.82 20.93 0.67
N ASP A 100 -5.95 20.93 1.34
CA ASP A 100 -6.08 21.43 2.71
C ASP A 100 -5.33 20.55 3.72
N LEU A 101 -5.01 19.31 3.35
CA LEU A 101 -4.31 18.34 4.20
C LEU A 101 -2.81 18.32 3.91
N LYS A 102 -2.15 19.47 3.96
CA LYS A 102 -0.73 19.58 3.65
C LYS A 102 0.13 18.81 4.66
N PRO A 103 0.80 17.74 4.25
CA PRO A 103 1.60 16.96 5.18
C PRO A 103 2.93 17.65 5.48
N LYS A 104 3.37 17.57 6.73
CA LYS A 104 4.68 18.05 7.17
C LYS A 104 5.28 17.06 8.14
N GLY A 105 6.59 17.01 8.17
CA GLY A 105 7.33 16.14 9.05
C GLY A 105 7.90 14.94 8.32
N ILE A 106 8.95 14.36 8.88
CA ILE A 106 9.65 13.21 8.29
C ILE A 106 9.50 12.00 9.21
N ALA A 107 9.92 12.12 10.46
CA ALA A 107 9.78 11.05 11.44
C ALA A 107 8.36 10.98 11.96
N GLU A 108 7.76 12.13 12.23
CA GLU A 108 6.37 12.23 12.66
C GLU A 108 5.63 13.22 11.77
N LEU A 109 4.42 12.85 11.37
CA LEU A 109 3.58 13.72 10.56
C LEU A 109 2.79 14.69 11.44
N ASN A 110 2.51 15.87 10.90
CA ASN A 110 1.54 16.78 11.50
C ASN A 110 0.13 16.19 11.41
N GLU A 111 -0.85 16.85 12.01
CA GLU A 111 -2.24 16.36 11.98
C GLU A 111 -2.78 16.22 10.56
N ALA A 112 -2.49 17.19 9.70
CA ALA A 112 -2.92 17.15 8.30
C ALA A 112 -2.30 15.96 7.55
N GLY A 113 -1.03 15.65 7.81
CA GLY A 113 -0.36 14.50 7.20
C GLY A 113 -0.96 13.18 7.66
N LEU A 114 -1.28 13.05 8.95
CA LEU A 114 -1.95 11.86 9.46
C LEU A 114 -3.34 11.71 8.87
N GLU A 115 -4.07 12.80 8.73
CA GLU A 115 -5.40 12.77 8.11
C GLU A 115 -5.30 12.39 6.63
N LEU A 116 -4.31 12.89 5.92
CA LEU A 116 -4.06 12.50 4.53
C LEU A 116 -3.77 11.01 4.43
N ALA A 117 -2.96 10.47 5.33
CA ALA A 117 -2.66 9.04 5.35
C ALA A 117 -3.92 8.20 5.59
N LYS A 118 -4.78 8.63 6.51
CA LYS A 118 -6.06 7.95 6.76
C LYS A 118 -6.99 8.02 5.56
N THR A 119 -7.07 9.16 4.89
CA THR A 119 -7.87 9.33 3.69
C THR A 119 -7.41 8.38 2.59
N LEU A 120 -6.11 8.30 2.38
CA LEU A 120 -5.53 7.38 1.40
C LEU A 120 -5.84 5.92 1.78
N ALA A 121 -5.68 5.56 3.05
CA ALA A 121 -5.98 4.21 3.52
C ALA A 121 -7.46 3.86 3.32
N GLN A 122 -8.38 4.79 3.54
CA GLN A 122 -9.80 4.56 3.32
C GLN A 122 -10.12 4.33 1.84
N GLU A 123 -9.51 5.09 0.94
CA GLU A 123 -9.66 4.87 -0.50
C GLU A 123 -9.21 3.46 -0.88
N LEU A 124 -8.07 3.03 -0.36
CA LEU A 124 -7.55 1.70 -0.64
C LEU A 124 -8.41 0.61 -0.03
N ALA A 125 -9.02 0.84 1.13
CA ALA A 125 -9.93 -0.11 1.74
C ALA A 125 -11.15 -0.36 0.83
N GLU A 126 -11.66 0.67 0.19
CA GLU A 126 -12.76 0.54 -0.77
C GLU A 126 -12.33 -0.28 -2.00
N ASP A 127 -11.10 -0.06 -2.49
CA ASP A 127 -10.56 -0.84 -3.59
C ASP A 127 -10.44 -2.32 -3.21
N ILE A 128 -9.98 -2.62 -2.00
CA ILE A 128 -9.84 -3.98 -1.50
C ILE A 128 -11.21 -4.67 -1.46
N ASP A 129 -12.21 -3.98 -0.94
CA ASP A 129 -13.56 -4.52 -0.86
C ASP A 129 -14.10 -4.83 -2.27
N SER A 130 -13.80 -3.97 -3.24
CA SER A 130 -14.17 -4.18 -4.64
C SER A 130 -13.48 -5.42 -5.23
N PHE A 131 -12.21 -5.63 -4.93
CA PHE A 131 -11.48 -6.81 -5.42
C PHE A 131 -12.05 -8.09 -4.82
N GLU A 132 -12.40 -8.09 -3.55
CA GLU A 132 -13.02 -9.24 -2.88
C GLU A 132 -14.38 -9.56 -3.49
N ASP A 133 -15.19 -8.55 -3.78
CA ASP A 133 -16.48 -8.73 -4.43
C ASP A 133 -16.35 -9.35 -5.82
N GLN A 134 -15.34 -8.91 -6.59
CA GLN A 134 -15.09 -9.47 -7.91
C GLN A 134 -14.68 -10.93 -7.83
N GLU A 135 -13.81 -11.29 -6.89
CA GLU A 135 -13.42 -12.68 -6.66
C GLU A 135 -14.60 -13.53 -6.20
N GLY A 136 -15.39 -12.98 -5.27
CA GLY A 136 -16.62 -13.65 -4.82
C GLY A 136 -17.58 -13.88 -5.96
N GLY A 137 -17.77 -12.89 -6.85
CA GLY A 137 -18.61 -13.02 -8.03
C GLY A 137 -18.11 -14.09 -8.99
N VAL A 138 -16.80 -14.14 -9.22
CA VAL A 138 -16.19 -15.16 -10.09
C VAL A 138 -16.39 -16.56 -9.48
N ASN A 139 -16.19 -16.70 -8.18
CA ASN A 139 -16.31 -17.98 -7.50
C ASN A 139 -17.75 -18.49 -7.46
N HIS A 140 -18.73 -17.63 -7.57
CA HIS A 140 -20.14 -17.99 -7.58
C HIS A 140 -20.71 -18.19 -8.98
N ALA A 141 -19.92 -17.88 -9.97
CA ALA A 141 -20.27 -18.11 -11.36
C ALA A 141 -20.03 -19.58 -11.77
#